data_fa82f6210210cc2f244f3ee1cb50cedf
#
_entry.id   fa82f6210210cc2f244f3ee1cb50cedf
#
_cell.length_a   1.000
_cell.length_b   1.000
_cell.length_c   1.000
_cell.angle_alpha   90.00
_cell.angle_beta   90.00
_cell.angle_gamma   90.00
#
_symmetry.space_group_name_H-M   'P 1'
#
loop_
_entity.id
_entity.type
_entity.pdbx_description
1 polymer ?
#
loop_
_entity_poly.entity_id
_entity_poly.type
_entity_poly.pdbx_seq_one_letter_code
_entity_poly.pdbx_strand_id
1 'polypeptide(L)'
;LAYNKNPYSLDSDMTVKELYERWTKEYFKTLKSKSSVSGINAAWAYCTTVYGMKASDLRAYHIKGCIEDGTVTTKSKVKHTTANLKCRIKSLFNLMLDFALEYEIVERNYARTFELSDELVAEVKKTKNAHIPFTDEEMELLWTHLGNIEGIDVLLIQCYSGWRPQELGLLRLDDIDLENGFMTGGIKTAAGAGRIVPIHSRIEGLVRQRYFEAKKLNSTYLFNYMDPKTPDDTQMTYSRFNKCFNAIVKRLNLNPDHRPHDGRKHFVTKAKEAHLDEYAIKYIIGHSITDITEKVY
;
A
#
# COMPACT_ATOMS: atom_id res chain seq x y z
N LEU A 1 5.94 26.68 47.27
CA LEU A 1 6.78 25.96 46.29
C LEU A 1 6.16 26.20 44.92
N ALA A 2 6.70 27.20 44.16
CA ALA A 2 6.36 27.39 42.78
C ALA A 2 6.93 26.19 42.02
N TYR A 3 6.10 25.25 41.61
CA TYR A 3 6.45 24.25 40.63
C TYR A 3 6.90 24.99 39.38
N ASN A 4 8.12 24.79 38.98
CA ASN A 4 8.63 25.18 37.69
C ASN A 4 7.79 24.43 36.64
N LYS A 5 6.68 25.04 36.21
CA LYS A 5 5.94 24.52 35.06
C LYS A 5 6.90 24.61 33.89
N ASN A 6 7.33 23.46 33.41
CA ASN A 6 8.07 23.39 32.16
C ASN A 6 7.28 24.21 31.12
N PRO A 7 7.85 25.31 30.57
CA PRO A 7 7.14 26.16 29.62
C PRO A 7 6.72 25.38 28.35
N TYR A 8 7.23 24.17 28.18
CA TYR A 8 6.89 23.22 27.11
C TYR A 8 5.87 22.16 27.56
N SER A 9 5.54 22.05 28.87
CA SER A 9 4.47 21.19 29.34
C SER A 9 3.15 21.76 28.87
N LEU A 10 2.51 21.05 28.00
CA LEU A 10 1.20 21.40 27.49
C LEU A 10 0.14 21.12 28.55
N ASP A 11 -0.89 21.95 28.54
CA ASP A 11 -1.98 21.92 29.49
C ASP A 11 -2.37 20.51 29.92
N SER A 12 -2.35 20.27 31.25
CA SER A 12 -2.79 19.01 31.88
C SER A 12 -4.25 18.66 31.57
N ASP A 13 -5.00 19.60 31.01
CA ASP A 13 -6.43 19.49 30.67
C ASP A 13 -6.71 19.16 29.20
N MET A 14 -5.67 18.99 28.40
CA MET A 14 -5.81 18.64 26.98
C MET A 14 -6.63 17.36 26.80
N THR A 15 -7.65 17.42 25.94
CA THR A 15 -8.44 16.24 25.56
C THR A 15 -7.67 15.32 24.61
N VAL A 16 -8.06 14.05 24.55
CA VAL A 16 -7.48 13.08 23.60
C VAL A 16 -7.68 13.53 22.14
N LYS A 17 -8.78 14.24 21.85
CA LYS A 17 -9.01 14.81 20.52
C LYS A 17 -8.01 15.93 20.20
N GLU A 18 -7.80 16.86 21.12
CA GLU A 18 -6.82 17.95 20.94
C GLU A 18 -5.40 17.41 20.83
N LEU A 19 -5.05 16.37 21.62
CA LEU A 19 -3.80 15.66 21.48
C LEU A 19 -3.64 15.05 20.08
N TYR A 20 -4.68 14.39 19.55
CA TYR A 20 -4.66 13.84 18.21
C TYR A 20 -4.43 14.92 17.15
N GLU A 21 -5.16 16.04 17.22
CA GLU A 21 -5.05 17.16 16.29
C GLU A 21 -3.63 17.77 16.31
N ARG A 22 -3.05 17.92 17.50
CA ARG A 22 -1.70 18.42 17.66
C ARG A 22 -0.65 17.44 17.15
N TRP A 23 -0.71 16.18 17.55
CA TRP A 23 0.19 15.13 17.08
C TRP A 23 0.16 15.00 15.57
N THR A 24 -1.02 14.96 14.96
CA THR A 24 -1.14 14.79 13.51
C THR A 24 -0.61 15.98 12.73
N LYS A 25 -0.72 17.20 13.27
CA LYS A 25 -0.16 18.43 12.67
C LYS A 25 1.36 18.31 12.46
N GLU A 26 2.07 17.66 13.37
CA GLU A 26 3.51 17.42 13.25
C GLU A 26 3.81 16.10 12.52
N TYR A 27 3.17 15.02 12.93
CA TYR A 27 3.45 13.69 12.39
C TYR A 27 3.15 13.56 10.90
N PHE A 28 2.08 14.18 10.40
CA PHE A 28 1.74 14.11 8.98
C PHE A 28 2.76 14.78 8.06
N LYS A 29 3.54 15.73 8.56
CA LYS A 29 4.67 16.32 7.81
C LYS A 29 5.78 15.31 7.52
N THR A 30 5.93 14.31 8.39
CA THR A 30 6.94 13.24 8.21
C THR A 30 6.50 12.15 7.23
N LEU A 31 5.20 12.07 6.91
CA LEU A 31 4.65 11.02 6.08
C LEU A 31 4.77 11.36 4.59
N LYS A 32 5.39 10.46 3.82
CA LYS A 32 5.54 10.61 2.37
C LYS A 32 4.27 10.21 1.59
N SER A 33 3.35 9.47 2.21
CA SER A 33 2.20 8.86 1.52
C SER A 33 0.86 9.38 2.04
N LYS A 34 0.04 9.92 1.14
CA LYS A 34 -1.36 10.30 1.42
C LYS A 34 -2.18 9.11 1.96
N SER A 35 -1.87 7.87 1.54
CA SER A 35 -2.57 6.68 2.04
C SER A 35 -2.27 6.38 3.51
N SER A 36 -1.06 6.72 4.00
CA SER A 36 -0.73 6.60 5.42
C SER A 36 -1.56 7.57 6.27
N VAL A 37 -1.67 8.82 5.83
CA VAL A 37 -2.53 9.83 6.46
C VAL A 37 -3.99 9.35 6.49
N SER A 38 -4.51 8.91 5.34
CA SER A 38 -5.87 8.37 5.24
C SER A 38 -6.10 7.16 6.16
N GLY A 39 -5.11 6.28 6.28
CA GLY A 39 -5.17 5.12 7.17
C GLY A 39 -5.23 5.48 8.65
N ILE A 40 -4.49 6.51 9.09
CA ILE A 40 -4.52 7.04 10.46
C ILE A 40 -5.87 7.69 10.75
N ASN A 41 -6.35 8.57 9.87
CA ASN A 41 -7.65 9.21 10.01
C ASN A 41 -8.80 8.19 10.05
N ALA A 42 -8.72 7.14 9.22
CA ALA A 42 -9.70 6.06 9.23
C ALA A 42 -9.70 5.28 10.54
N ALA A 43 -8.54 5.02 11.15
CA ALA A 43 -8.45 4.37 12.46
C ALA A 43 -8.97 5.30 13.57
N TRP A 44 -8.62 6.58 13.53
CA TRP A 44 -9.08 7.57 14.48
C TRP A 44 -10.61 7.67 14.55
N ALA A 45 -11.29 7.61 13.40
CA ALA A 45 -12.75 7.70 13.34
C ALA A 45 -13.48 6.65 14.21
N TYR A 46 -12.83 5.55 14.58
CA TYR A 46 -13.40 4.52 15.46
C TYR A 46 -13.15 4.77 16.96
N CYS A 47 -12.46 5.86 17.31
CA CYS A 47 -12.05 6.17 18.68
C CYS A 47 -12.91 7.26 19.34
N THR A 48 -14.13 7.47 18.85
CA THR A 48 -15.01 8.58 19.30
C THR A 48 -15.31 8.57 20.79
N THR A 49 -15.31 7.42 21.43
CA THR A 49 -15.58 7.24 22.86
C THR A 49 -14.57 7.92 23.77
N VAL A 50 -13.36 8.19 23.27
CA VAL A 50 -12.29 8.83 24.07
C VAL A 50 -12.04 10.29 23.68
N TYR A 51 -12.73 10.85 22.70
CA TYR A 51 -12.44 12.18 22.17
C TYR A 51 -12.47 13.29 23.24
N GLY A 52 -13.50 13.31 24.06
CA GLY A 52 -13.69 14.32 25.11
C GLY A 52 -12.98 14.01 26.44
N MET A 53 -12.29 12.88 26.53
CA MET A 53 -11.55 12.49 27.73
C MET A 53 -10.25 13.29 27.83
N LYS A 54 -9.82 13.64 29.04
CA LYS A 54 -8.48 14.22 29.27
C LYS A 54 -7.40 13.19 28.88
N ALA A 55 -6.36 13.64 28.21
CA ALA A 55 -5.25 12.77 27.78
C ALA A 55 -4.54 12.10 28.96
N SER A 56 -4.45 12.81 30.12
CA SER A 56 -3.91 12.30 31.37
C SER A 56 -4.72 11.16 31.98
N ASP A 57 -6.03 11.09 31.69
CA ASP A 57 -6.95 10.06 32.22
C ASP A 57 -7.05 8.83 31.32
N LEU A 58 -6.46 8.86 30.11
CA LEU A 58 -6.48 7.75 29.19
C LEU A 58 -5.71 6.55 29.79
N ARG A 59 -6.34 5.37 29.77
CA ARG A 59 -5.79 4.12 30.29
C ARG A 59 -5.90 3.02 29.24
N ALA A 60 -5.19 1.92 29.47
CA ALA A 60 -5.16 0.76 28.55
C ALA A 60 -6.56 0.22 28.23
N TYR A 61 -7.48 0.18 29.19
CA TYR A 61 -8.84 -0.33 28.96
C TYR A 61 -9.68 0.58 28.06
N HIS A 62 -9.47 1.89 28.06
CA HIS A 62 -10.13 2.81 27.13
C HIS A 62 -9.65 2.55 25.68
N ILE A 63 -8.33 2.33 25.50
CA ILE A 63 -7.75 2.01 24.19
C ILE A 63 -8.27 0.66 23.69
N LYS A 64 -8.34 -0.35 24.58
CA LYS A 64 -8.93 -1.65 24.27
C LYS A 64 -10.40 -1.52 23.87
N GLY A 65 -11.17 -0.67 24.53
CA GLY A 65 -12.55 -0.36 24.15
C GLY A 65 -12.65 0.19 22.71
N CYS A 66 -11.76 1.12 22.31
CA CYS A 66 -11.71 1.59 20.93
C CYS A 66 -11.36 0.47 19.95
N ILE A 67 -10.49 -0.46 20.33
CA ILE A 67 -10.05 -1.59 19.51
C ILE A 67 -11.19 -2.59 19.32
N GLU A 68 -11.89 -2.97 20.39
CA GLU A 68 -12.89 -4.05 20.35
C GLU A 68 -14.27 -3.52 19.92
N ASP A 69 -14.73 -2.40 20.49
CA ASP A 69 -16.09 -1.91 20.37
C ASP A 69 -16.23 -0.69 19.46
N GLY A 70 -15.10 -0.18 18.93
CA GLY A 70 -15.11 1.00 18.07
C GLY A 70 -16.00 0.83 16.86
N THR A 71 -16.85 1.82 16.58
CA THR A 71 -17.77 1.81 15.43
C THR A 71 -17.77 3.12 14.67
N VAL A 72 -18.11 3.04 13.40
CA VAL A 72 -18.35 4.22 12.55
C VAL A 72 -19.69 4.05 11.84
N THR A 73 -20.57 5.03 12.04
CA THR A 73 -21.86 5.07 11.35
C THR A 73 -21.71 5.75 9.99
N THR A 74 -22.07 5.05 8.93
CA THR A 74 -22.18 5.59 7.57
C THR A 74 -23.66 5.76 7.22
N LYS A 75 -23.97 6.45 6.10
CA LYS A 75 -25.35 6.63 5.64
C LYS A 75 -26.14 5.32 5.49
N SER A 76 -25.48 4.20 5.25
CA SER A 76 -26.13 2.92 4.96
C SER A 76 -25.98 1.87 6.06
N LYS A 77 -24.95 1.96 6.92
CA LYS A 77 -24.68 0.94 7.94
C LYS A 77 -23.70 1.40 9.02
N VAL A 78 -23.75 0.72 10.15
CA VAL A 78 -22.70 0.77 11.18
C VAL A 78 -21.59 -0.19 10.78
N LYS A 79 -20.35 0.28 10.85
CA LYS A 79 -19.14 -0.52 10.61
C LYS A 79 -18.42 -0.76 11.92
N HIS A 80 -18.01 -1.99 12.14
CA HIS A 80 -17.18 -2.42 13.28
C HIS A 80 -15.71 -2.52 12.91
N THR A 81 -14.84 -2.61 13.92
CA THR A 81 -13.40 -2.81 13.73
C THR A 81 -13.11 -4.18 13.12
N THR A 82 -12.29 -4.21 12.06
CA THR A 82 -11.72 -5.43 11.48
C THR A 82 -10.36 -5.73 12.10
N ALA A 83 -9.84 -6.95 12.00
CA ALA A 83 -8.53 -7.32 12.53
C ALA A 83 -7.39 -6.36 12.11
N ASN A 84 -7.34 -5.98 10.84
CA ASN A 84 -6.37 -5.00 10.34
C ASN A 84 -6.58 -3.60 10.98
N LEU A 85 -7.82 -3.20 11.19
CA LEU A 85 -8.14 -1.91 11.79
C LEU A 85 -7.79 -1.87 13.27
N LYS A 86 -8.05 -2.95 14.02
CA LYS A 86 -7.64 -3.13 15.42
C LYS A 86 -6.12 -2.92 15.58
N CYS A 87 -5.31 -3.52 14.72
CA CYS A 87 -3.86 -3.30 14.70
C CYS A 87 -3.50 -1.82 14.41
N ARG A 88 -4.21 -1.17 13.50
CA ARG A 88 -3.99 0.25 13.18
C ARG A 88 -4.36 1.18 14.33
N ILE A 89 -5.46 0.92 15.02
CA ILE A 89 -5.88 1.69 16.22
C ILE A 89 -4.79 1.58 17.29
N LYS A 90 -4.32 0.35 17.59
CA LYS A 90 -3.22 0.16 18.54
C LYS A 90 -1.96 0.95 18.14
N SER A 91 -1.59 0.86 16.85
CA SER A 91 -0.42 1.57 16.31
C SER A 91 -0.57 3.10 16.41
N LEU A 92 -1.77 3.61 16.15
CA LEU A 92 -2.09 5.03 16.28
C LEU A 92 -1.88 5.51 17.71
N PHE A 93 -2.47 4.80 18.69
CA PHE A 93 -2.30 5.17 20.11
C PHE A 93 -0.85 5.02 20.57
N ASN A 94 -0.10 4.01 20.10
CA ASN A 94 1.34 3.90 20.40
C ASN A 94 2.07 5.18 20.00
N LEU A 95 1.91 5.62 18.74
CA LEU A 95 2.63 6.79 18.20
C LEU A 95 2.16 8.10 18.84
N MET A 96 0.85 8.27 19.01
CA MET A 96 0.28 9.47 19.62
C MET A 96 0.69 9.62 21.09
N LEU A 97 0.70 8.52 21.85
CA LEU A 97 1.10 8.56 23.26
C LEU A 97 2.61 8.60 23.46
N ASP A 98 3.44 8.13 22.49
CA ASP A 98 4.88 8.39 22.50
C ASP A 98 5.15 9.90 22.38
N PHE A 99 4.45 10.57 21.45
CA PHE A 99 4.49 12.01 21.33
C PHE A 99 4.01 12.71 22.63
N ALA A 100 2.89 12.26 23.21
CA ALA A 100 2.38 12.83 24.44
C ALA A 100 3.34 12.65 25.62
N LEU A 101 4.08 11.55 25.66
CA LEU A 101 5.12 11.30 26.67
C LEU A 101 6.33 12.21 26.46
N GLU A 102 6.77 12.43 25.23
CA GLU A 102 7.85 13.34 24.89
C GLU A 102 7.57 14.78 25.32
N TYR A 103 6.30 15.21 25.23
CA TYR A 103 5.86 16.54 25.64
C TYR A 103 5.30 16.60 27.08
N GLU A 104 5.55 15.57 27.89
CA GLU A 104 5.13 15.49 29.30
C GLU A 104 3.61 15.70 29.53
N ILE A 105 2.77 15.44 28.49
CA ILE A 105 1.29 15.50 28.58
C ILE A 105 0.75 14.29 29.36
N VAL A 106 1.42 13.14 29.23
CA VAL A 106 1.10 11.91 29.95
C VAL A 106 2.36 11.35 30.60
N GLU A 107 2.18 10.68 31.74
CA GLU A 107 3.30 10.07 32.47
C GLU A 107 3.69 8.69 31.90
N ARG A 108 2.80 8.06 31.15
CA ARG A 108 3.00 6.71 30.61
C ARG A 108 2.27 6.49 29.30
N ASN A 109 2.93 5.79 28.36
CA ASN A 109 2.25 5.28 27.18
C ASN A 109 1.51 3.98 27.49
N TYR A 110 0.21 4.08 27.80
CA TYR A 110 -0.64 2.93 28.12
C TYR A 110 -0.90 2.01 26.92
N ALA A 111 -0.75 2.48 25.69
CA ALA A 111 -0.87 1.62 24.52
C ALA A 111 0.28 0.59 24.41
N ARG A 112 1.42 0.84 25.04
CA ARG A 112 2.55 -0.10 25.08
C ARG A 112 2.48 -1.10 26.25
N THR A 113 1.46 -1.01 27.13
CA THR A 113 1.34 -1.89 28.31
C THR A 113 0.58 -3.19 28.05
N PHE A 114 0.08 -3.39 26.85
CA PHE A 114 -0.62 -4.62 26.44
C PHE A 114 -0.31 -4.98 24.99
N GLU A 115 -0.48 -6.24 24.64
CA GLU A 115 -0.39 -6.72 23.27
C GLU A 115 -1.77 -7.15 22.76
N LEU A 116 -1.91 -7.20 21.42
CA LEU A 116 -3.08 -7.78 20.78
C LEU A 116 -2.98 -9.31 20.87
N SER A 117 -4.12 -10.01 20.83
CA SER A 117 -4.12 -11.46 20.93
C SER A 117 -3.40 -12.10 19.75
N ASP A 118 -2.80 -13.27 19.98
CA ASP A 118 -2.09 -14.03 18.95
C ASP A 118 -3.03 -14.46 17.82
N GLU A 119 -4.29 -14.77 18.14
CA GLU A 119 -5.32 -15.12 17.16
C GLU A 119 -5.58 -13.97 16.19
N LEU A 120 -5.71 -12.73 16.71
CA LEU A 120 -5.92 -11.54 15.90
C LEU A 120 -4.70 -11.25 15.01
N VAL A 121 -3.50 -11.39 15.57
CA VAL A 121 -2.26 -11.23 14.80
C VAL A 121 -2.15 -12.30 13.71
N ALA A 122 -2.52 -13.54 14.00
CA ALA A 122 -2.54 -14.64 13.03
C ALA A 122 -3.58 -14.40 11.92
N GLU A 123 -4.77 -13.89 12.25
CA GLU A 123 -5.80 -13.51 11.27
C GLU A 123 -5.28 -12.44 10.29
N VAL A 124 -4.62 -11.40 10.82
CA VAL A 124 -4.01 -10.37 9.98
C VAL A 124 -2.91 -10.94 9.07
N LYS A 125 -2.10 -11.88 9.58
CA LYS A 125 -1.07 -12.55 8.77
C LYS A 125 -1.68 -13.39 7.65
N LYS A 126 -2.75 -14.14 7.93
CA LYS A 126 -3.47 -14.93 6.92
C LYS A 126 -3.99 -14.05 5.78
N THR A 127 -4.61 -12.92 6.10
CA THR A 127 -5.12 -11.97 5.09
C THR A 127 -4.01 -11.30 4.28
N LYS A 128 -2.83 -11.09 4.84
CA LYS A 128 -1.68 -10.53 4.12
C LYS A 128 -1.01 -11.50 3.15
N ASN A 129 -1.02 -12.79 3.48
CA ASN A 129 -0.35 -13.84 2.68
C ASN A 129 -1.21 -14.40 1.54
N ALA A 130 -2.38 -13.84 1.31
CA ALA A 130 -3.36 -14.33 0.34
C ALA A 130 -3.04 -13.91 -1.13
N HIS A 131 -1.78 -13.68 -1.49
CA HIS A 131 -1.38 -13.49 -2.87
C HIS A 131 -1.02 -14.84 -3.49
N ILE A 132 -1.72 -15.19 -4.57
CA ILE A 132 -1.56 -16.45 -5.32
C ILE A 132 -0.99 -16.16 -6.71
N PRO A 133 -0.06 -16.99 -7.23
CA PRO A 133 0.36 -16.86 -8.63
C PRO A 133 -0.78 -17.33 -9.55
N PHE A 134 -0.83 -16.82 -10.77
CA PHE A 134 -1.67 -17.40 -11.81
C PHE A 134 -1.17 -18.80 -12.16
N THR A 135 -2.11 -19.71 -12.46
CA THR A 135 -1.77 -21.04 -12.99
C THR A 135 -1.34 -20.94 -14.45
N ASP A 136 -0.76 -22.00 -14.99
CA ASP A 136 -0.36 -22.02 -16.42
C ASP A 136 -1.59 -21.96 -17.32
N GLU A 137 -2.72 -22.59 -16.94
CA GLU A 137 -4.00 -22.51 -17.65
C GLU A 137 -4.58 -21.10 -17.64
N GLU A 138 -4.52 -20.41 -16.50
CA GLU A 138 -4.97 -19.02 -16.39
C GLU A 138 -4.10 -18.09 -17.26
N MET A 139 -2.79 -18.33 -17.29
CA MET A 139 -1.88 -17.57 -18.16
C MET A 139 -2.19 -17.82 -19.63
N GLU A 140 -2.49 -19.04 -20.03
CA GLU A 140 -2.90 -19.37 -21.40
C GLU A 140 -4.20 -18.65 -21.79
N LEU A 141 -5.20 -18.63 -20.88
CA LEU A 141 -6.43 -17.86 -21.08
C LEU A 141 -6.15 -16.36 -21.28
N LEU A 142 -5.24 -15.77 -20.48
CA LEU A 142 -4.86 -14.36 -20.64
C LEU A 142 -4.24 -14.11 -22.03
N TRP A 143 -3.32 -14.98 -22.48
CA TRP A 143 -2.70 -14.84 -23.81
C TRP A 143 -3.71 -15.03 -24.96
N THR A 144 -4.63 -15.98 -24.84
CA THR A 144 -5.66 -16.27 -25.86
C THR A 144 -6.64 -15.09 -26.01
N HIS A 145 -6.91 -14.36 -24.93
CA HIS A 145 -7.85 -13.23 -24.97
C HIS A 145 -7.16 -11.86 -25.05
N LEU A 146 -5.85 -11.86 -25.36
CA LEU A 146 -5.12 -10.62 -25.60
C LEU A 146 -5.76 -9.82 -26.75
N GLY A 147 -5.99 -8.52 -26.52
CA GLY A 147 -6.67 -7.64 -27.45
C GLY A 147 -8.20 -7.68 -27.39
N ASN A 148 -8.81 -8.71 -26.78
CA ASN A 148 -10.27 -8.84 -26.66
C ASN A 148 -10.84 -8.24 -25.36
N ILE A 149 -10.02 -8.16 -24.32
CA ILE A 149 -10.38 -7.59 -23.01
C ILE A 149 -9.35 -6.54 -22.63
N GLU A 150 -9.83 -5.35 -22.33
CA GLU A 150 -8.98 -4.21 -21.96
C GLU A 150 -8.17 -4.51 -20.69
N GLY A 151 -6.86 -4.21 -20.74
CA GLY A 151 -5.93 -4.33 -19.64
C GLY A 151 -5.26 -5.70 -19.48
N ILE A 152 -5.59 -6.70 -20.30
CA ILE A 152 -4.90 -8.00 -20.28
C ILE A 152 -3.41 -7.83 -20.57
N ASP A 153 -3.06 -7.01 -21.53
CA ASP A 153 -1.67 -6.71 -21.88
C ASP A 153 -0.91 -6.07 -20.71
N VAL A 154 -1.54 -5.15 -19.97
CA VAL A 154 -0.94 -4.54 -18.77
C VAL A 154 -0.75 -5.59 -17.67
N LEU A 155 -1.72 -6.48 -17.48
CA LEU A 155 -1.61 -7.59 -16.53
C LEU A 155 -0.49 -8.57 -16.94
N LEU A 156 -0.38 -8.92 -18.24
CA LEU A 156 0.69 -9.75 -18.74
C LEU A 156 2.06 -9.08 -18.54
N ILE A 157 2.17 -7.78 -18.83
CA ILE A 157 3.41 -7.03 -18.56
C ILE A 157 3.76 -7.10 -17.08
N GLN A 158 2.78 -6.99 -16.17
CA GLN A 158 3.01 -7.17 -14.75
C GLN A 158 3.53 -8.57 -14.40
N CYS A 159 2.93 -9.62 -14.98
CA CYS A 159 3.31 -11.01 -14.74
C CYS A 159 4.74 -11.35 -15.18
N TYR A 160 5.28 -10.62 -16.16
CA TYR A 160 6.62 -10.84 -16.69
C TYR A 160 7.67 -9.81 -16.25
N SER A 161 7.28 -8.79 -15.48
CA SER A 161 8.18 -7.73 -15.02
C SER A 161 8.20 -7.54 -13.51
N GLY A 162 7.19 -8.04 -12.82
CA GLY A 162 7.07 -7.92 -11.36
C GLY A 162 6.79 -6.52 -10.84
N TRP A 163 6.36 -5.56 -11.67
CA TRP A 163 5.96 -4.23 -11.22
C TRP A 163 4.81 -4.29 -10.22
N ARG A 164 4.83 -3.37 -9.23
CA ARG A 164 3.63 -3.19 -8.39
C ARG A 164 2.50 -2.57 -9.22
N PRO A 165 1.23 -2.92 -8.98
CA PRO A 165 0.10 -2.37 -9.73
C PRO A 165 0.11 -0.84 -9.78
N GLN A 166 0.48 -0.18 -8.68
CA GLN A 166 0.55 1.26 -8.61
C GLN A 166 1.71 1.84 -9.43
N GLU A 167 2.82 1.11 -9.54
CA GLU A 167 4.01 1.55 -10.27
C GLU A 167 3.83 1.50 -11.78
N LEU A 168 3.02 0.54 -12.28
CA LEU A 168 2.68 0.45 -13.71
C LEU A 168 2.16 1.78 -14.26
N GLY A 169 1.17 2.38 -13.60
CA GLY A 169 0.59 3.64 -14.03
C GLY A 169 1.52 4.86 -13.91
N LEU A 170 2.71 4.69 -13.36
CA LEU A 170 3.70 5.75 -13.15
C LEU A 170 4.93 5.59 -14.05
N LEU A 171 5.02 4.51 -14.84
CA LEU A 171 6.09 4.34 -15.82
C LEU A 171 5.97 5.42 -16.90
N ARG A 172 7.03 6.21 -17.04
CA ARG A 172 7.09 7.32 -18.01
C ARG A 172 7.68 6.81 -19.33
N LEU A 173 7.32 7.45 -20.43
CA LEU A 173 7.92 7.12 -21.73
C LEU A 173 9.43 7.34 -21.75
N ASP A 174 9.92 8.39 -21.08
CA ASP A 174 11.34 8.71 -21.01
C ASP A 174 12.16 7.65 -20.24
N ASP A 175 11.49 6.84 -19.44
CA ASP A 175 12.10 5.78 -18.62
C ASP A 175 12.07 4.41 -19.32
N ILE A 176 11.63 4.34 -20.60
CA ILE A 176 11.53 3.10 -21.37
C ILE A 176 12.61 3.09 -22.45
N ASP A 177 13.56 2.20 -22.29
CA ASP A 177 14.62 1.96 -23.29
C ASP A 177 14.27 0.72 -24.10
N LEU A 178 13.65 0.94 -25.26
CA LEU A 178 13.26 -0.15 -26.18
C LEU A 178 14.44 -0.72 -26.97
N GLU A 179 15.56 -0.02 -27.05
CA GLU A 179 16.75 -0.47 -27.76
C GLU A 179 17.54 -1.47 -26.90
N ASN A 180 17.74 -1.14 -25.62
CA ASN A 180 18.46 -1.99 -24.68
C ASN A 180 17.54 -2.93 -23.90
N GLY A 181 16.22 -2.80 -24.05
CA GLY A 181 15.23 -3.69 -23.45
C GLY A 181 15.01 -3.49 -21.95
N PHE A 182 14.92 -2.24 -21.47
CA PHE A 182 14.72 -1.93 -20.06
C PHE A 182 13.57 -0.97 -19.81
N MET A 183 12.98 -1.10 -18.61
CA MET A 183 12.03 -0.14 -18.01
C MET A 183 12.62 0.33 -16.69
N THR A 184 12.73 1.64 -16.50
CA THR A 184 13.20 2.23 -15.23
C THR A 184 12.03 2.81 -14.43
N GLY A 185 12.04 2.68 -13.11
CA GLY A 185 10.94 3.24 -12.30
C GLY A 185 10.94 2.77 -10.85
N GLY A 186 9.76 2.91 -10.20
CA GLY A 186 9.56 2.55 -8.80
C GLY A 186 9.60 3.74 -7.86
N ILE A 187 8.66 3.76 -6.89
CA ILE A 187 8.45 4.93 -6.00
C ILE A 187 8.26 4.59 -4.53
N LYS A 188 7.90 3.34 -4.21
CA LYS A 188 7.37 3.00 -2.87
C LYS A 188 8.44 2.91 -1.78
N THR A 189 9.65 2.48 -2.11
CA THR A 189 10.75 2.26 -1.16
C THR A 189 12.03 2.84 -1.71
N ALA A 190 12.96 3.23 -0.87
CA ALA A 190 14.29 3.69 -1.30
C ALA A 190 14.99 2.63 -2.18
N ALA A 191 14.90 1.35 -1.81
CA ALA A 191 15.46 0.24 -2.58
C ALA A 191 14.72 -0.04 -3.91
N GLY A 192 13.51 0.46 -4.07
CA GLY A 192 12.71 0.26 -5.30
C GLY A 192 12.67 1.47 -6.22
N ALA A 193 13.16 2.62 -5.77
CA ALA A 193 13.14 3.86 -6.56
C ALA A 193 14.23 3.81 -7.65
N GLY A 194 13.86 4.13 -8.89
CA GLY A 194 14.79 4.17 -10.01
C GLY A 194 15.38 2.80 -10.40
N ARG A 195 14.74 1.68 -10.00
CA ARG A 195 15.24 0.36 -10.37
C ARG A 195 15.05 0.08 -11.86
N ILE A 196 15.99 -0.63 -12.43
CA ILE A 196 15.96 -1.09 -13.81
C ILE A 196 15.33 -2.48 -13.86
N VAL A 197 14.32 -2.65 -14.70
CA VAL A 197 13.60 -3.91 -14.89
C VAL A 197 13.73 -4.31 -16.35
N PRO A 198 14.35 -5.47 -16.68
CA PRO A 198 14.46 -5.91 -18.07
C PRO A 198 13.08 -6.24 -18.66
N ILE A 199 12.92 -5.94 -19.94
CA ILE A 199 11.75 -6.30 -20.72
C ILE A 199 11.91 -7.75 -21.16
N HIS A 200 11.08 -8.64 -20.60
CA HIS A 200 11.09 -10.05 -20.99
C HIS A 200 10.66 -10.21 -22.46
N SER A 201 11.30 -11.08 -23.23
CA SER A 201 11.05 -11.26 -24.68
C SER A 201 9.58 -11.52 -25.03
N ARG A 202 8.83 -12.24 -24.19
CA ARG A 202 7.39 -12.51 -24.42
C ARG A 202 6.51 -11.27 -24.38
N ILE A 203 6.91 -10.23 -23.69
CA ILE A 203 6.12 -8.99 -23.54
C ILE A 203 6.73 -7.79 -24.30
N GLU A 204 7.85 -7.97 -24.97
CA GLU A 204 8.51 -6.89 -25.72
C GLU A 204 7.55 -6.23 -26.73
N GLY A 205 6.84 -7.04 -27.50
CA GLY A 205 5.83 -6.55 -28.45
C GLY A 205 4.73 -5.73 -27.78
N LEU A 206 4.26 -6.15 -26.61
CA LEU A 206 3.23 -5.43 -25.84
C LEU A 206 3.73 -4.08 -25.32
N VAL A 207 4.94 -4.06 -24.76
CA VAL A 207 5.56 -2.82 -24.26
C VAL A 207 5.80 -1.85 -25.42
N ARG A 208 6.32 -2.34 -26.55
CA ARG A 208 6.54 -1.57 -27.77
C ARG A 208 5.24 -0.98 -28.33
N GLN A 209 4.18 -1.77 -28.38
CA GLN A 209 2.85 -1.31 -28.79
C GLN A 209 2.35 -0.17 -27.87
N ARG A 210 2.37 -0.37 -26.56
CA ARG A 210 1.95 0.66 -25.58
C ARG A 210 2.78 1.93 -25.66
N TYR A 211 4.08 1.80 -25.92
CA TYR A 211 4.97 2.94 -26.11
C TYR A 211 4.56 3.81 -27.32
N PHE A 212 4.26 3.19 -28.45
CA PHE A 212 3.85 3.95 -29.64
C PHE A 212 2.41 4.48 -29.53
N GLU A 213 1.51 3.75 -28.88
CA GLU A 213 0.16 4.26 -28.56
C GLU A 213 0.25 5.50 -27.66
N ALA A 214 1.06 5.45 -26.61
CA ALA A 214 1.26 6.58 -25.69
C ALA A 214 1.87 7.80 -26.42
N LYS A 215 2.83 7.59 -27.32
CA LYS A 215 3.37 8.66 -28.18
C LYS A 215 2.29 9.31 -29.06
N LYS A 216 1.41 8.51 -29.68
CA LYS A 216 0.30 9.04 -30.49
C LYS A 216 -0.68 9.89 -29.65
N LEU A 217 -0.85 9.55 -28.38
CA LEU A 217 -1.69 10.28 -27.43
C LEU A 217 -0.99 11.51 -26.80
N ASN A 218 0.28 11.79 -27.15
CA ASN A 218 1.13 12.76 -26.46
C ASN A 218 1.16 12.56 -24.94
N SER A 219 1.04 11.32 -24.50
CA SER A 219 1.04 10.99 -23.07
C SER A 219 2.47 10.99 -22.50
N THR A 220 2.60 11.39 -21.26
CA THR A 220 3.83 11.26 -20.49
C THR A 220 4.05 9.81 -20.00
N TYR A 221 2.96 9.04 -19.85
CA TYR A 221 2.96 7.72 -19.24
C TYR A 221 2.83 6.61 -20.28
N LEU A 222 3.51 5.48 -20.01
CA LEU A 222 3.47 4.31 -20.88
C LEU A 222 2.06 3.70 -20.99
N PHE A 223 1.38 3.57 -19.85
CA PHE A 223 0.05 2.94 -19.80
C PHE A 223 -1.05 3.99 -19.71
N ASN A 224 -1.95 3.92 -20.68
CA ASN A 224 -3.08 4.82 -20.80
C ASN A 224 -4.40 4.03 -20.74
N TYR A 225 -5.43 4.67 -20.23
CA TYR A 225 -6.79 4.16 -20.12
C TYR A 225 -7.75 5.25 -20.55
N MET A 226 -8.52 4.98 -21.59
CA MET A 226 -9.51 5.94 -22.10
C MET A 226 -10.80 5.84 -21.30
N ASP A 227 -11.08 6.82 -20.45
CA ASP A 227 -12.34 6.92 -19.70
C ASP A 227 -13.19 8.05 -20.31
N PRO A 228 -14.41 7.74 -20.85
CA PRO A 228 -15.29 8.76 -21.39
C PRO A 228 -15.66 9.88 -20.41
N LYS A 229 -15.55 9.61 -19.11
CA LYS A 229 -15.84 10.58 -18.05
C LYS A 229 -14.69 11.56 -17.78
N THR A 230 -13.49 11.18 -18.14
CA THR A 230 -12.26 11.96 -17.91
C THR A 230 -11.34 11.87 -19.13
N PRO A 231 -11.78 12.40 -20.30
CA PRO A 231 -11.06 12.23 -21.57
C PRO A 231 -9.66 12.84 -21.56
N ASP A 232 -9.45 13.90 -20.78
CA ASP A 232 -8.15 14.60 -20.68
C ASP A 232 -7.15 13.90 -19.74
N ASP A 233 -7.61 12.99 -18.87
CA ASP A 233 -6.77 12.20 -17.97
C ASP A 233 -6.71 10.75 -18.46
N THR A 234 -5.68 10.43 -19.21
CA THR A 234 -5.49 9.08 -19.77
C THR A 234 -4.62 8.18 -18.92
N GLN A 235 -3.98 8.65 -17.86
CA GLN A 235 -3.08 7.85 -17.04
C GLN A 235 -3.77 6.59 -16.49
N MET A 236 -3.13 5.43 -16.61
CA MET A 236 -3.56 4.18 -15.98
C MET A 236 -3.32 4.22 -14.47
N THR A 237 -4.20 4.86 -13.72
CA THR A 237 -4.12 4.88 -12.24
C THR A 237 -4.32 3.48 -11.65
N TYR A 238 -3.92 3.28 -10.38
CA TYR A 238 -4.21 2.02 -9.67
C TYR A 238 -5.71 1.67 -9.67
N SER A 239 -6.58 2.66 -9.52
CA SER A 239 -8.04 2.43 -9.53
C SER A 239 -8.52 1.92 -10.89
N ARG A 240 -8.00 2.48 -12.00
CA ARG A 240 -8.31 2.04 -13.36
C ARG A 240 -7.77 0.64 -13.62
N PHE A 241 -6.52 0.37 -13.23
CA PHE A 241 -5.94 -0.97 -13.33
C PHE A 241 -6.76 -2.00 -12.54
N ASN A 242 -7.14 -1.69 -11.29
CA ASN A 242 -7.99 -2.56 -10.47
C ASN A 242 -9.36 -2.83 -11.12
N LYS A 243 -9.95 -1.84 -11.76
CA LYS A 243 -11.22 -2.01 -12.51
C LYS A 243 -11.04 -2.98 -13.69
N CYS A 244 -9.98 -2.81 -14.50
CA CYS A 244 -9.66 -3.74 -15.60
C CYS A 244 -9.38 -5.14 -15.05
N PHE A 245 -8.56 -5.27 -14.03
CA PHE A 245 -8.24 -6.52 -13.37
C PHE A 245 -9.48 -7.30 -12.93
N ASN A 246 -10.39 -6.65 -12.20
CA ASN A 246 -11.63 -7.29 -11.75
C ASN A 246 -12.53 -7.69 -12.94
N ALA A 247 -12.54 -6.92 -14.02
CA ALA A 247 -13.27 -7.27 -15.22
C ALA A 247 -12.66 -8.50 -15.93
N ILE A 248 -11.32 -8.59 -15.98
CA ILE A 248 -10.59 -9.74 -16.53
C ILE A 248 -10.92 -11.01 -15.71
N VAL A 249 -10.73 -10.96 -14.38
CA VAL A 249 -11.02 -12.10 -13.49
C VAL A 249 -12.45 -12.60 -13.70
N LYS A 250 -13.42 -11.70 -13.73
CA LYS A 250 -14.83 -12.05 -13.91
C LYS A 250 -15.13 -12.62 -15.30
N ARG A 251 -14.61 -11.99 -16.38
CA ARG A 251 -14.92 -12.38 -17.78
C ARG A 251 -14.30 -13.72 -18.17
N LEU A 252 -13.10 -13.99 -17.66
CA LEU A 252 -12.37 -15.22 -17.94
C LEU A 252 -12.64 -16.31 -16.90
N ASN A 253 -13.51 -16.03 -15.92
CA ASN A 253 -13.82 -16.94 -14.81
C ASN A 253 -12.56 -17.47 -14.10
N LEU A 254 -11.56 -16.59 -13.91
CA LEU A 254 -10.35 -16.92 -13.17
C LEU A 254 -10.67 -17.07 -11.68
N ASN A 255 -9.70 -17.55 -10.90
CA ASN A 255 -9.89 -17.70 -9.45
C ASN A 255 -10.34 -16.35 -8.84
N PRO A 256 -11.53 -16.30 -8.18
CA PRO A 256 -12.08 -15.07 -7.63
C PRO A 256 -11.27 -14.48 -6.47
N ASP A 257 -10.34 -15.25 -5.89
CA ASP A 257 -9.43 -14.78 -4.85
C ASP A 257 -8.26 -13.98 -5.39
N HIS A 258 -8.06 -13.94 -6.70
CA HIS A 258 -7.02 -13.12 -7.33
C HIS A 258 -7.16 -11.63 -7.02
N ARG A 259 -6.01 -11.00 -6.85
CA ARG A 259 -5.86 -9.57 -6.52
C ARG A 259 -4.87 -8.89 -7.47
N PRO A 260 -4.93 -7.57 -7.66
CA PRO A 260 -4.04 -6.84 -8.56
C PRO A 260 -2.54 -7.05 -8.32
N HIS A 261 -2.13 -7.47 -7.13
CA HIS A 261 -0.73 -7.79 -6.81
C HIS A 261 -0.28 -9.19 -7.26
N ASP A 262 -1.19 -10.02 -7.73
CA ASP A 262 -0.90 -11.43 -8.03
C ASP A 262 -0.04 -11.61 -9.30
N GLY A 263 -0.12 -10.68 -10.26
CA GLY A 263 0.81 -10.67 -11.39
C GLY A 263 2.28 -10.55 -10.93
N ARG A 264 2.54 -9.70 -9.93
CA ARG A 264 3.87 -9.61 -9.32
C ARG A 264 4.23 -10.88 -8.52
N LYS A 265 3.26 -11.50 -7.84
CA LYS A 265 3.47 -12.79 -7.17
C LYS A 265 3.81 -13.88 -8.18
N HIS A 266 3.11 -13.92 -9.31
CA HIS A 266 3.39 -14.83 -10.42
C HIS A 266 4.82 -14.66 -10.93
N PHE A 267 5.26 -13.43 -11.21
CA PHE A 267 6.64 -13.14 -11.60
C PHE A 267 7.66 -13.75 -10.63
N VAL A 268 7.50 -13.48 -9.32
CA VAL A 268 8.43 -13.99 -8.30
C VAL A 268 8.43 -15.52 -8.25
N THR A 269 7.26 -16.14 -8.39
CA THR A 269 7.14 -17.61 -8.40
C THR A 269 7.85 -18.20 -9.60
N LYS A 270 7.57 -17.69 -10.81
CA LYS A 270 8.20 -18.19 -12.04
C LYS A 270 9.71 -17.91 -12.10
N ALA A 271 10.16 -16.76 -11.59
CA ALA A 271 11.59 -16.45 -11.48
C ALA A 271 12.33 -17.44 -10.55
N LYS A 272 11.70 -17.84 -9.44
CA LYS A 272 12.25 -18.86 -8.53
C LYS A 272 12.24 -20.27 -9.16
N GLU A 273 11.16 -20.63 -9.83
CA GLU A 273 11.08 -21.90 -10.59
C GLU A 273 12.15 -22.00 -11.68
N ALA A 274 12.47 -20.87 -12.31
CA ALA A 274 13.55 -20.75 -13.30
C ALA A 274 14.95 -20.61 -12.67
N HIS A 275 15.07 -20.75 -11.34
CA HIS A 275 16.34 -20.65 -10.61
C HIS A 275 17.08 -19.33 -10.83
N LEU A 276 16.37 -18.21 -11.05
CA LEU A 276 16.99 -16.90 -11.09
C LEU A 276 17.62 -16.60 -9.72
N ASP A 277 18.75 -15.89 -9.76
CA ASP A 277 19.43 -15.42 -8.57
C ASP A 277 18.49 -14.61 -7.66
N GLU A 278 18.52 -14.90 -6.37
CA GLU A 278 17.58 -14.30 -5.40
C GLU A 278 17.77 -12.79 -5.25
N TYR A 279 19.01 -12.31 -5.49
CA TYR A 279 19.36 -10.89 -5.51
C TYR A 279 18.76 -10.18 -6.71
N ALA A 280 18.92 -10.78 -7.89
CA ALA A 280 18.33 -10.27 -9.10
C ALA A 280 16.80 -10.16 -8.93
N ILE A 281 16.15 -11.17 -8.35
CA ILE A 281 14.71 -11.12 -8.05
C ILE A 281 14.41 -9.97 -7.08
N LYS A 282 15.12 -9.86 -5.94
CA LYS A 282 14.93 -8.78 -4.95
C LYS A 282 15.12 -7.40 -5.59
N TYR A 283 16.15 -7.24 -6.42
CA TYR A 283 16.42 -6.00 -7.14
C TYR A 283 15.28 -5.64 -8.09
N ILE A 284 14.90 -6.56 -9.00
CA ILE A 284 13.83 -6.34 -9.99
C ILE A 284 12.52 -5.97 -9.32
N ILE A 285 12.17 -6.63 -8.21
CA ILE A 285 10.93 -6.31 -7.49
C ILE A 285 11.06 -5.13 -6.51
N GLY A 286 12.25 -4.58 -6.31
CA GLY A 286 12.50 -3.43 -5.41
C GLY A 286 12.21 -3.77 -3.95
N HIS A 287 12.71 -4.90 -3.47
CA HIS A 287 12.77 -5.24 -2.06
C HIS A 287 14.11 -4.78 -1.47
N SER A 288 14.11 -4.39 -0.20
CA SER A 288 15.35 -4.10 0.51
C SER A 288 16.18 -5.36 0.64
N ILE A 289 17.46 -5.24 0.32
CA ILE A 289 18.46 -6.25 0.58
C ILE A 289 18.98 -5.96 1.99
N THR A 290 18.70 -6.85 2.94
CA THR A 290 19.01 -6.65 4.37
C THR A 290 20.35 -7.24 4.77
N ASP A 291 20.88 -8.16 4.00
CA ASP A 291 22.20 -8.73 4.25
C ASP A 291 23.30 -7.75 3.85
N ILE A 292 24.26 -7.50 4.76
CA ILE A 292 25.37 -6.57 4.54
C ILE A 292 26.29 -7.09 3.44
N THR A 293 26.53 -8.39 3.39
CA THR A 293 27.33 -9.04 2.35
C THR A 293 26.69 -8.84 0.98
N GLU A 294 25.37 -8.94 0.94
CA GLU A 294 24.54 -8.73 -0.22
C GLU A 294 24.43 -7.26 -0.68
N LYS A 295 24.81 -6.28 0.14
CA LYS A 295 24.77 -4.84 -0.18
C LYS A 295 26.06 -4.29 -0.77
N VAL A 296 27.18 -4.97 -0.54
CA VAL A 296 28.53 -4.45 -0.78
C VAL A 296 29.17 -5.12 -1.99
N TYR A 297 28.73 -6.29 -2.38
CA TYR A 297 29.19 -7.06 -3.54
C TYR A 297 28.04 -7.27 -4.53
#